data_89c3d34210a9a0e122944561be7262de
#
_entry.id   89c3d34210a9a0e122944561be7262de
#
_cell.length_a   1.000
_cell.length_b   1.000
_cell.length_c   1.000
_cell.angle_alpha   90.00
_cell.angle_beta   90.00
_cell.angle_gamma   90.00
#
_symmetry.space_group_name_H-M   'P 1'
#
loop_
_entity.id
_entity.type
_entity.pdbx_description
1 polymer ?
#
loop_
_entity_poly.entity_id
_entity_poly.type
_entity_poly.pdbx_seq_one_letter_code
_entity_poly.pdbx_strand_id
1 'polypeptide(L)'
;MPRTPDAPREDALRGRLVDDPNDIAAFRALAEVVRRRAAGVGPADPLTGDPEPADRERAENLAVWALAEEIAGNPRAWYALIELARLSLADDHDGAMRRLNGACERDSTGQAVAESIRMLREAGQPGEAIGLGVGHWNPKEHVVEAGRQLVLACVEAGRPLEARRHLEELRQSSDQAGAAAVAVELERVVGEAEAAHPQG
;
A
#
# COMPACT_ATOMS: atom_id res chain seq x y z
N MET A 1 12.86 14.72 32.51
CA MET A 1 11.69 14.28 31.74
C MET A 1 11.69 12.77 31.71
N PRO A 2 10.69 12.07 32.26
CA PRO A 2 10.62 10.62 32.15
C PRO A 2 10.49 10.25 30.66
N ARG A 3 11.41 9.43 30.15
CA ARG A 3 11.30 8.83 28.82
C ARG A 3 10.08 7.93 28.82
N THR A 4 9.17 8.12 27.87
CA THR A 4 8.07 7.18 27.66
C THR A 4 8.65 5.79 27.35
N PRO A 5 8.02 4.70 27.80
CA PRO A 5 8.53 3.33 27.58
C PRO A 5 8.70 2.96 26.10
N ASP A 6 8.05 3.68 25.19
CA ASP A 6 8.13 3.49 23.75
C ASP A 6 9.33 4.22 23.09
N ALA A 7 10.00 5.16 23.77
CA ALA A 7 11.06 5.96 23.17
C ALA A 7 12.24 5.15 22.61
N PRO A 8 12.80 4.13 23.31
CA PRO A 8 13.90 3.33 22.75
C PRO A 8 13.47 2.52 21.52
N ARG A 9 12.21 2.06 21.49
CA ARG A 9 11.64 1.34 20.35
C ARG A 9 11.43 2.26 19.16
N GLU A 10 10.95 3.46 19.41
CA GLU A 10 10.79 4.49 18.38
C GLU A 10 12.13 4.86 17.74
N ASP A 11 13.16 5.13 18.56
CA ASP A 11 14.51 5.45 18.09
C ASP A 11 15.09 4.32 17.22
N ALA A 12 14.89 3.06 17.61
CA ALA A 12 15.34 1.90 16.84
C ALA A 12 14.61 1.78 15.48
N LEU A 13 13.29 2.04 15.45
CA LEU A 13 12.50 2.01 14.22
C LEU A 13 12.87 3.15 13.28
N ARG A 14 13.12 4.35 13.80
CA ARG A 14 13.63 5.49 13.03
C ARG A 14 15.00 5.20 12.45
N GLY A 15 15.91 4.56 13.21
CA GLY A 15 17.21 4.11 12.71
C GLY A 15 17.08 3.19 11.50
N ARG A 16 16.19 2.19 11.56
CA ARG A 16 15.91 1.31 10.41
C ARG A 16 15.41 2.07 9.18
N LEU A 17 14.54 3.06 9.36
CA LEU A 17 14.02 3.87 8.25
C LEU A 17 15.04 4.88 7.70
N VAL A 18 16.06 5.23 8.46
CA VAL A 18 17.22 5.99 7.95
C VAL A 18 18.06 5.10 7.03
N ASP A 19 18.27 3.85 7.40
CA ASP A 19 19.04 2.87 6.61
C ASP A 19 18.26 2.43 5.37
N ASP A 20 16.99 2.03 5.54
CA ASP A 20 16.06 1.68 4.48
C ASP A 20 14.72 2.44 4.66
N PRO A 21 14.47 3.52 3.88
CA PRO A 21 13.23 4.29 3.99
C PRO A 21 11.98 3.53 3.51
N ASN A 22 12.15 2.35 2.93
CA ASN A 22 11.08 1.48 2.46
C ASN A 22 10.93 0.20 3.28
N ASP A 23 11.54 0.15 4.49
CA ASP A 23 11.27 -0.92 5.45
C ASP A 23 9.82 -0.82 5.94
N ILE A 24 8.92 -1.51 5.20
CA ILE A 24 7.48 -1.52 5.45
C ILE A 24 7.15 -1.93 6.88
N ALA A 25 7.87 -2.92 7.41
CA ALA A 25 7.64 -3.42 8.77
C ALA A 25 8.01 -2.36 9.82
N ALA A 26 9.14 -1.67 9.62
CA ALA A 26 9.55 -0.58 10.50
C ALA A 26 8.58 0.60 10.41
N PHE A 27 8.15 0.98 9.21
CA PHE A 27 7.17 2.05 9.02
C PHE A 27 5.85 1.75 9.73
N ARG A 28 5.26 0.57 9.49
CA ARG A 28 3.99 0.15 10.12
C ARG A 28 4.10 0.11 11.64
N ALA A 29 5.21 -0.41 12.17
CA ALA A 29 5.44 -0.44 13.60
C ALA A 29 5.57 0.97 14.20
N LEU A 30 6.24 1.90 13.51
CA LEU A 30 6.38 3.28 13.92
C LEU A 30 5.05 4.05 13.82
N ALA A 31 4.29 3.83 12.75
CA ALA A 31 2.95 4.38 12.57
C ALA A 31 2.03 4.00 13.73
N GLU A 32 2.12 2.74 14.19
CA GLU A 32 1.35 2.27 15.36
C GLU A 32 1.78 2.96 16.67
N VAL A 33 3.08 3.25 16.84
CA VAL A 33 3.58 4.00 18.00
C VAL A 33 3.04 5.44 17.99
N VAL A 34 3.08 6.13 16.85
CA VAL A 34 2.60 7.51 16.77
C VAL A 34 1.09 7.61 16.90
N ARG A 35 0.31 6.64 16.35
CA ARG A 35 -1.14 6.53 16.56
C ARG A 35 -1.50 6.42 18.03
N ARG A 36 -0.91 5.46 18.74
CA ARG A 36 -1.17 5.27 20.18
C ARG A 36 -0.83 6.51 21.00
N ARG A 37 0.25 7.21 20.63
CA ARG A 37 0.62 8.47 21.29
C ARG A 37 -0.44 9.54 21.04
N ALA A 38 -0.89 9.70 19.79
CA ALA A 38 -1.91 10.67 19.43
C ALA A 38 -3.26 10.38 20.12
N ALA A 39 -3.63 9.11 20.24
CA ALA A 39 -4.83 8.67 20.95
C ALA A 39 -4.77 8.99 22.47
N GLY A 40 -3.55 9.01 23.05
CA GLY A 40 -3.33 9.27 24.48
C GLY A 40 -3.07 10.74 24.87
N VAL A 41 -2.91 11.63 23.89
CA VAL A 41 -2.55 13.06 24.08
C VAL A 41 -3.78 13.98 24.14
N GLY A 42 -5.00 13.45 24.08
CA GLY A 42 -6.18 14.28 24.39
C GLY A 42 -6.10 14.79 25.83
N PRO A 43 -6.10 16.12 26.11
CA PRO A 43 -6.29 16.56 27.48
C PRO A 43 -7.63 16.01 27.92
N ALA A 44 -7.61 15.16 28.96
CA ALA A 44 -8.82 14.93 29.76
C ALA A 44 -9.16 16.28 30.39
N ASP A 45 -9.79 17.17 29.62
CA ASP A 45 -10.38 18.37 30.18
C ASP A 45 -11.60 17.92 30.99
N PRO A 46 -11.58 18.06 32.29
CA PRO A 46 -12.71 17.67 33.17
C PRO A 46 -14.03 18.32 32.76
N LEU A 47 -13.97 19.34 31.90
CA LEU A 47 -15.13 20.12 31.43
C LEU A 47 -15.67 19.67 30.06
N THR A 48 -14.84 19.00 29.25
CA THR A 48 -15.23 18.59 27.87
C THR A 48 -15.42 17.08 27.70
N GLY A 49 -15.08 16.27 28.72
CA GLY A 49 -15.17 14.81 28.63
C GLY A 49 -14.08 14.17 27.75
N ASP A 50 -14.23 12.86 27.50
CA ASP A 50 -13.33 12.14 26.60
C ASP A 50 -13.54 12.63 25.15
N PRO A 51 -12.45 12.72 24.33
CA PRO A 51 -12.56 13.10 22.93
C PRO A 51 -13.50 12.18 22.16
N GLU A 52 -14.32 12.76 21.29
CA GLU A 52 -15.19 12.01 20.38
C GLU A 52 -14.35 11.01 19.56
N PRO A 53 -14.89 9.80 19.27
CA PRO A 53 -14.17 8.79 18.48
C PRO A 53 -13.62 9.33 17.14
N ALA A 54 -14.39 10.17 16.47
CA ALA A 54 -13.98 10.80 15.20
C ALA A 54 -12.81 11.79 15.36
N ASP A 55 -12.73 12.50 16.49
CA ASP A 55 -11.61 13.43 16.74
C ASP A 55 -10.34 12.67 17.09
N ARG A 56 -10.47 11.54 17.80
CA ARG A 56 -9.35 10.64 18.08
C ARG A 56 -8.80 10.05 16.80
N GLU A 57 -9.65 9.51 15.92
CA GLU A 57 -9.24 8.96 14.63
C GLU A 57 -8.56 10.03 13.75
N ARG A 58 -9.07 11.24 13.73
CA ARG A 58 -8.44 12.39 13.02
C ARG A 58 -7.03 12.68 13.57
N ALA A 59 -6.87 12.70 14.89
CA ALA A 59 -5.57 12.94 15.51
C ALA A 59 -4.57 11.82 15.19
N GLU A 60 -5.01 10.56 15.21
CA GLU A 60 -4.23 9.39 14.83
C GLU A 60 -3.78 9.47 13.35
N ASN A 61 -4.70 9.77 12.45
CA ASN A 61 -4.42 9.91 11.02
C ASN A 61 -3.47 11.06 10.74
N LEU A 62 -3.63 12.20 11.43
CA LEU A 62 -2.71 13.34 11.31
C LEU A 62 -1.30 13.01 11.79
N ALA A 63 -1.16 12.23 12.85
CA ALA A 63 0.15 11.79 13.34
C ALA A 63 0.87 10.86 12.35
N VAL A 64 0.13 9.94 11.70
CA VAL A 64 0.68 9.08 10.65
C VAL A 64 1.00 9.88 9.40
N TRP A 65 0.16 10.85 9.04
CA TRP A 65 0.43 11.76 7.94
C TRP A 65 1.76 12.50 8.12
N ALA A 66 1.97 13.12 9.28
CA ALA A 66 3.21 13.84 9.59
C ALA A 66 4.45 12.93 9.52
N LEU A 67 4.35 11.69 10.02
CA LEU A 67 5.40 10.69 9.90
C LEU A 67 5.69 10.34 8.43
N ALA A 68 4.64 10.13 7.64
CA ALA A 68 4.79 9.77 6.24
C ALA A 68 5.40 10.93 5.42
N GLU A 69 5.02 12.19 5.67
CA GLU A 69 5.64 13.35 5.04
C GLU A 69 7.13 13.49 5.39
N GLU A 70 7.49 13.29 6.67
CA GLU A 70 8.89 13.30 7.11
C GLU A 70 9.73 12.30 6.29
N ILE A 71 9.24 11.06 6.17
CA ILE A 71 9.97 9.99 5.46
C ILE A 71 9.93 10.20 3.94
N ALA A 72 8.81 10.66 3.37
CA ALA A 72 8.65 10.94 1.94
C ALA A 72 9.60 12.05 1.42
N GLY A 73 10.16 12.87 2.32
CA GLY A 73 11.23 13.81 2.01
C GLY A 73 12.50 13.13 1.48
N ASN A 74 12.73 11.85 1.76
CA ASN A 74 13.78 11.06 1.13
C ASN A 74 13.36 10.68 -0.30
N PRO A 75 14.14 11.01 -1.35
CA PRO A 75 13.77 10.72 -2.74
C PRO A 75 13.68 9.22 -3.07
N ARG A 76 14.24 8.34 -2.23
CA ARG A 76 14.13 6.88 -2.38
C ARG A 76 12.89 6.31 -1.67
N ALA A 77 12.23 7.08 -0.80
CA ALA A 77 11.09 6.63 -0.04
C ALA A 77 9.84 6.56 -0.92
N TRP A 78 9.49 5.38 -1.37
CA TRP A 78 8.25 5.15 -2.12
C TRP A 78 7.10 4.71 -1.20
N TYR A 79 7.39 3.95 -0.15
CA TYR A 79 6.33 3.40 0.72
C TYR A 79 5.57 4.51 1.47
N ALA A 80 6.28 5.53 1.94
CA ALA A 80 5.65 6.68 2.59
C ALA A 80 4.66 7.42 1.68
N LEU A 81 4.92 7.50 0.36
CA LEU A 81 3.96 8.07 -0.60
C LEU A 81 2.69 7.23 -0.70
N ILE A 82 2.78 5.91 -0.62
CA ILE A 82 1.62 5.01 -0.61
C ILE A 82 0.77 5.24 0.65
N GLU A 83 1.40 5.42 1.80
CA GLU A 83 0.65 5.71 3.05
C GLU A 83 -0.01 7.10 3.01
N LEU A 84 0.65 8.12 2.46
CA LEU A 84 0.02 9.42 2.21
C LEU A 84 -1.18 9.30 1.25
N ALA A 85 -1.04 8.50 0.19
CA ALA A 85 -2.14 8.24 -0.73
C ALA A 85 -3.31 7.54 -0.02
N ARG A 86 -3.04 6.52 0.79
CA ARG A 86 -4.04 5.80 1.58
C ARG A 86 -4.84 6.75 2.48
N LEU A 87 -4.16 7.65 3.18
CA LEU A 87 -4.78 8.59 4.11
C LEU A 87 -5.60 9.69 3.41
N SER A 88 -5.31 9.98 2.16
CA SER A 88 -5.99 11.04 1.40
C SER A 88 -6.95 10.55 0.32
N LEU A 89 -7.04 9.24 0.10
CA LEU A 89 -7.76 8.68 -1.05
C LEU A 89 -9.24 9.09 -1.11
N ALA A 90 -9.89 9.21 0.03
CA ALA A 90 -11.31 9.59 0.11
C ALA A 90 -11.53 11.10 -0.12
N ASP A 91 -10.60 11.95 0.31
CA ASP A 91 -10.76 13.40 0.32
C ASP A 91 -10.05 14.09 -0.85
N ASP A 92 -8.93 13.51 -1.33
CA ASP A 92 -8.10 14.03 -2.44
C ASP A 92 -7.68 12.87 -3.34
N HIS A 93 -8.61 12.33 -4.10
CA HIS A 93 -8.38 11.21 -5.02
C HIS A 93 -7.26 11.50 -6.01
N ASP A 94 -7.29 12.66 -6.67
CA ASP A 94 -6.28 13.03 -7.66
C ASP A 94 -4.89 13.17 -7.02
N GLY A 95 -4.80 13.72 -5.82
CA GLY A 95 -3.58 13.80 -5.05
C GLY A 95 -3.07 12.41 -4.64
N ALA A 96 -3.96 11.52 -4.22
CA ALA A 96 -3.61 10.15 -3.90
C ALA A 96 -3.02 9.42 -5.13
N MET A 97 -3.68 9.51 -6.30
CA MET A 97 -3.19 8.91 -7.53
C MET A 97 -1.84 9.48 -7.98
N ARG A 98 -1.62 10.80 -7.84
CA ARG A 98 -0.30 11.39 -8.11
C ARG A 98 0.78 10.83 -7.19
N ARG A 99 0.49 10.62 -5.91
CA ARG A 99 1.44 10.01 -4.94
C ARG A 99 1.76 8.57 -5.28
N LEU A 100 0.76 7.77 -5.69
CA LEU A 100 0.96 6.37 -6.12
C LEU A 100 1.83 6.29 -7.38
N ASN A 101 1.56 7.11 -8.40
CA ASN A 101 2.42 7.19 -9.57
C ASN A 101 3.86 7.56 -9.20
N GLY A 102 4.04 8.60 -8.36
CA GLY A 102 5.36 8.98 -7.87
C GLY A 102 6.06 7.89 -7.04
N ALA A 103 5.31 7.06 -6.31
CA ALA A 103 5.87 5.90 -5.62
C ALA A 103 6.40 4.87 -6.62
N CYS A 104 5.62 4.54 -7.65
CA CYS A 104 6.02 3.62 -8.71
C CYS A 104 7.27 4.11 -9.46
N GLU A 105 7.37 5.41 -9.73
CA GLU A 105 8.54 6.02 -10.39
C GLU A 105 9.82 5.99 -9.53
N ARG A 106 9.70 5.94 -8.20
CA ARG A 106 10.85 5.87 -7.26
C ARG A 106 11.41 4.47 -7.08
N ASP A 107 10.71 3.45 -7.55
CA ASP A 107 11.07 2.04 -7.38
C ASP A 107 11.17 1.30 -8.71
N SER A 108 12.38 0.86 -9.04
CA SER A 108 12.65 0.08 -10.24
C SER A 108 12.41 -1.43 -10.07
N THR A 109 12.11 -1.89 -8.86
CA THR A 109 11.92 -3.32 -8.57
C THR A 109 10.48 -3.79 -8.78
N GLY A 110 9.52 -2.86 -8.84
CA GLY A 110 8.10 -3.14 -8.90
C GLY A 110 7.45 -3.45 -7.55
N GLN A 111 8.17 -3.31 -6.44
CA GLN A 111 7.58 -3.43 -5.10
C GLN A 111 6.57 -2.31 -4.84
N ALA A 112 6.89 -1.07 -5.22
CA ALA A 112 5.95 0.04 -5.12
C ALA A 112 4.70 -0.18 -5.98
N VAL A 113 4.84 -0.77 -7.17
CA VAL A 113 3.71 -1.14 -8.03
C VAL A 113 2.82 -2.17 -7.32
N ALA A 114 3.41 -3.24 -6.77
CA ALA A 114 2.68 -4.27 -6.03
C ALA A 114 1.90 -3.70 -4.83
N GLU A 115 2.56 -2.88 -4.01
CA GLU A 115 1.96 -2.27 -2.82
C GLU A 115 0.87 -1.24 -3.18
N SER A 116 1.06 -0.46 -4.26
CA SER A 116 0.07 0.52 -4.73
C SER A 116 -1.20 -0.16 -5.26
N ILE A 117 -1.03 -1.20 -6.10
CA ILE A 117 -2.17 -1.99 -6.59
C ILE A 117 -2.91 -2.64 -5.42
N ARG A 118 -2.19 -3.24 -4.48
CA ARG A 118 -2.78 -3.85 -3.30
C ARG A 118 -3.58 -2.83 -2.48
N MET A 119 -3.03 -1.64 -2.24
CA MET A 119 -3.69 -0.58 -1.50
C MET A 119 -5.01 -0.15 -2.16
N LEU A 120 -5.01 0.04 -3.49
CA LEU A 120 -6.23 0.41 -4.24
C LEU A 120 -7.28 -0.71 -4.23
N ARG A 121 -6.87 -1.98 -4.32
CA ARG A 121 -7.76 -3.13 -4.18
C ARG A 121 -8.41 -3.17 -2.79
N GLU A 122 -7.61 -3.04 -1.73
CA GLU A 122 -8.08 -2.99 -0.33
C GLU A 122 -9.04 -1.81 -0.09
N ALA A 123 -8.86 -0.71 -0.83
CA ALA A 123 -9.77 0.44 -0.81
C ALA A 123 -11.04 0.25 -1.67
N GLY A 124 -11.23 -0.93 -2.29
CA GLY A 124 -12.37 -1.21 -3.15
C GLY A 124 -12.34 -0.50 -4.50
N GLN A 125 -11.15 -0.13 -4.99
CA GLN A 125 -10.94 0.58 -6.26
C GLN A 125 -10.14 -0.27 -7.27
N PRO A 126 -10.62 -1.48 -7.62
CA PRO A 126 -9.87 -2.37 -8.51
C PRO A 126 -9.69 -1.80 -9.93
N GLY A 127 -10.58 -0.93 -10.40
CA GLY A 127 -10.44 -0.25 -11.69
C GLY A 127 -9.21 0.66 -11.75
N GLU A 128 -8.99 1.47 -10.70
CA GLU A 128 -7.81 2.32 -10.56
C GLU A 128 -6.54 1.49 -10.39
N ALA A 129 -6.63 0.39 -9.64
CA ALA A 129 -5.55 -0.57 -9.47
C ALA A 129 -5.08 -1.15 -10.81
N ILE A 130 -6.01 -1.50 -11.71
CA ILE A 130 -5.70 -1.97 -13.06
C ILE A 130 -5.02 -0.85 -13.86
N GLY A 131 -5.58 0.36 -13.84
CA GLY A 131 -5.01 1.50 -14.57
C GLY A 131 -3.55 1.77 -14.19
N LEU A 132 -3.27 1.80 -12.87
CA LEU A 132 -1.91 1.99 -12.35
C LEU A 132 -1.00 0.82 -12.73
N GLY A 133 -1.47 -0.42 -12.58
CA GLY A 133 -0.70 -1.62 -12.90
C GLY A 133 -0.31 -1.68 -14.38
N VAL A 134 -1.25 -1.43 -15.28
CA VAL A 134 -1.00 -1.39 -16.75
C VAL A 134 0.01 -0.29 -17.12
N GLY A 135 -0.01 0.83 -16.41
CA GLY A 135 0.90 1.96 -16.66
C GLY A 135 2.33 1.73 -16.18
N HIS A 136 2.54 0.88 -15.17
CA HIS A 136 3.84 0.76 -14.50
C HIS A 136 4.44 -0.65 -14.50
N TRP A 137 3.64 -1.71 -14.58
CA TRP A 137 4.16 -3.06 -14.46
C TRP A 137 4.95 -3.54 -15.68
N ASN A 138 6.13 -4.09 -15.42
CA ASN A 138 6.97 -4.77 -16.43
C ASN A 138 7.31 -6.18 -15.93
N PRO A 139 6.78 -7.27 -16.54
CA PRO A 139 6.99 -8.64 -16.06
C PRO A 139 8.45 -9.10 -16.11
N LYS A 140 9.30 -8.47 -16.91
CA LYS A 140 10.72 -8.85 -17.05
C LYS A 140 11.64 -8.19 -16.02
N GLU A 141 11.19 -7.09 -15.42
CA GLU A 141 12.02 -6.27 -14.53
C GLU A 141 11.50 -6.27 -13.10
N HIS A 142 10.19 -6.42 -12.94
CA HIS A 142 9.51 -6.26 -11.67
C HIS A 142 9.30 -7.60 -10.94
N VAL A 143 9.14 -7.49 -9.63
CA VAL A 143 8.80 -8.63 -8.78
C VAL A 143 7.49 -9.28 -9.22
N VAL A 144 7.40 -10.60 -9.10
CA VAL A 144 6.22 -11.40 -9.46
C VAL A 144 4.95 -10.91 -8.76
N GLU A 145 5.10 -10.40 -7.54
CA GLU A 145 3.97 -9.90 -6.74
C GLU A 145 3.23 -8.75 -7.41
N ALA A 146 3.90 -7.88 -8.20
CA ALA A 146 3.24 -6.81 -8.92
C ALA A 146 2.23 -7.36 -9.96
N GLY A 147 2.65 -8.35 -10.73
CA GLY A 147 1.76 -9.03 -11.69
C GLY A 147 0.65 -9.82 -10.99
N ARG A 148 0.95 -10.47 -9.87
CA ARG A 148 -0.06 -11.16 -9.05
C ARG A 148 -1.15 -10.17 -8.61
N GLN A 149 -0.79 -9.02 -8.08
CA GLN A 149 -1.73 -8.00 -7.63
C GLN A 149 -2.57 -7.45 -8.80
N LEU A 150 -1.98 -7.28 -9.99
CA LEU A 150 -2.70 -6.84 -11.19
C LEU A 150 -3.73 -7.86 -11.66
N VAL A 151 -3.39 -9.15 -11.70
CA VAL A 151 -4.34 -10.24 -12.04
C VAL A 151 -5.51 -10.25 -11.06
N LEU A 152 -5.23 -10.17 -9.75
CA LEU A 152 -6.28 -10.13 -8.73
C LEU A 152 -7.18 -8.89 -8.86
N ALA A 153 -6.62 -7.71 -9.18
CA ALA A 153 -7.39 -6.50 -9.45
C ALA A 153 -8.37 -6.70 -10.62
N CYS A 154 -7.92 -7.35 -11.70
CA CYS A 154 -8.77 -7.67 -12.84
C CYS A 154 -9.93 -8.62 -12.47
N VAL A 155 -9.66 -9.63 -11.64
CA VAL A 155 -10.70 -10.54 -11.14
C VAL A 155 -11.73 -9.79 -10.30
N GLU A 156 -11.28 -8.96 -9.36
CA GLU A 156 -12.15 -8.17 -8.47
C GLU A 156 -12.98 -7.13 -9.25
N ALA A 157 -12.43 -6.62 -10.36
CA ALA A 157 -13.16 -5.71 -11.27
C ALA A 157 -14.15 -6.43 -12.20
N GLY A 158 -14.27 -7.77 -12.13
CA GLY A 158 -15.11 -8.55 -13.05
C GLY A 158 -14.59 -8.57 -14.48
N ARG A 159 -13.26 -8.52 -14.69
CA ARG A 159 -12.60 -8.51 -15.99
C ARG A 159 -11.75 -9.79 -16.22
N PRO A 160 -12.37 -10.98 -16.27
CA PRO A 160 -11.64 -12.24 -16.29
C PRO A 160 -10.73 -12.42 -17.52
N LEU A 161 -11.10 -11.86 -18.68
CA LEU A 161 -10.27 -11.93 -19.89
C LEU A 161 -8.98 -11.10 -19.77
N GLU A 162 -9.06 -9.93 -19.12
CA GLU A 162 -7.88 -9.13 -18.81
C GLU A 162 -7.01 -9.84 -17.77
N ALA A 163 -7.63 -10.44 -16.74
CA ALA A 163 -6.93 -11.26 -15.77
C ALA A 163 -6.14 -12.40 -16.43
N ARG A 164 -6.78 -13.12 -17.37
CA ARG A 164 -6.14 -14.19 -18.16
C ARG A 164 -4.93 -13.67 -18.94
N ARG A 165 -5.06 -12.56 -19.63
CA ARG A 165 -3.97 -11.94 -20.38
C ARG A 165 -2.79 -11.61 -19.47
N HIS A 166 -3.02 -10.94 -18.34
CA HIS A 166 -1.95 -10.57 -17.42
C HIS A 166 -1.32 -11.77 -16.72
N LEU A 167 -2.07 -12.86 -16.52
CA LEU A 167 -1.51 -14.12 -16.03
C LEU A 167 -0.54 -14.74 -17.05
N GLU A 168 -0.85 -14.70 -18.35
CA GLU A 168 0.08 -15.15 -19.40
C GLU A 168 1.33 -14.27 -19.49
N GLU A 169 1.18 -12.95 -19.33
CA GLU A 169 2.31 -12.01 -19.26
C GLU A 169 3.18 -12.30 -18.01
N LEU A 170 2.58 -12.60 -16.85
CA LEU A 170 3.27 -12.96 -15.63
C LEU A 170 4.15 -14.21 -15.78
N ARG A 171 3.72 -15.19 -16.57
CA ARG A 171 4.52 -16.39 -16.90
C ARG A 171 5.79 -16.09 -17.66
N GLN A 172 5.91 -14.90 -18.25
CA GLN A 172 7.11 -14.43 -18.93
C GLN A 172 8.07 -13.66 -18.01
N SER A 173 7.80 -13.66 -16.69
CA SER A 173 8.66 -13.03 -15.69
C SER A 173 10.08 -13.56 -15.74
N SER A 174 11.05 -12.72 -15.42
CA SER A 174 12.45 -13.13 -15.22
C SER A 174 12.62 -14.13 -14.07
N ASP A 175 11.79 -14.02 -13.02
CA ASP A 175 11.68 -15.02 -11.95
C ASP A 175 10.68 -16.12 -12.34
N GLN A 176 11.14 -17.06 -13.14
CA GLN A 176 10.33 -18.19 -13.62
C GLN A 176 9.79 -19.06 -12.49
N ALA A 177 10.57 -19.27 -11.42
CA ALA A 177 10.17 -20.12 -10.30
C ALA A 177 9.07 -19.44 -9.46
N GLY A 178 9.23 -18.19 -9.14
CA GLY A 178 8.22 -17.40 -8.45
C GLY A 178 6.93 -17.27 -9.26
N ALA A 179 7.06 -16.99 -10.57
CA ALA A 179 5.90 -16.89 -11.46
C ALA A 179 5.13 -18.22 -11.56
N ALA A 180 5.83 -19.37 -11.67
CA ALA A 180 5.19 -20.68 -11.71
C ALA A 180 4.46 -21.01 -10.40
N ALA A 181 5.04 -20.68 -9.24
CA ALA A 181 4.42 -20.89 -7.94
C ALA A 181 3.11 -20.10 -7.79
N VAL A 182 3.11 -18.83 -8.18
CA VAL A 182 1.94 -17.96 -8.11
C VAL A 182 0.89 -18.29 -9.16
N ALA A 183 1.31 -18.72 -10.35
CA ALA A 183 0.39 -19.05 -11.45
C ALA A 183 -0.59 -20.17 -11.09
N VAL A 184 -0.20 -21.12 -10.25
CA VAL A 184 -1.09 -22.23 -9.81
C VAL A 184 -2.31 -21.70 -9.05
N GLU A 185 -2.09 -20.76 -8.12
CA GLU A 185 -3.17 -20.09 -7.38
C GLU A 185 -4.04 -19.26 -8.33
N LEU A 186 -3.40 -18.44 -9.16
CA LEU A 186 -4.10 -17.52 -10.05
C LEU A 186 -4.92 -18.22 -11.13
N GLU A 187 -4.45 -19.37 -11.66
CA GLU A 187 -5.23 -20.18 -12.61
C GLU A 187 -6.59 -20.57 -12.04
N ARG A 188 -6.61 -20.99 -10.80
CA ARG A 188 -7.87 -21.36 -10.15
C ARG A 188 -8.79 -20.14 -10.02
N VAL A 189 -8.26 -19.01 -9.52
CA VAL A 189 -9.03 -17.78 -9.29
C VAL A 189 -9.58 -17.20 -10.59
N VAL A 190 -8.75 -17.15 -11.65
CA VAL A 190 -9.16 -16.66 -12.97
C VAL A 190 -10.18 -17.61 -13.60
N GLY A 191 -9.98 -18.93 -13.53
CA GLY A 191 -10.92 -19.91 -14.05
C GLY A 191 -12.29 -19.85 -13.38
N GLU A 192 -12.33 -19.63 -12.06
CA GLU A 192 -13.57 -19.41 -11.31
C GLU A 192 -14.28 -18.13 -11.77
N ALA A 193 -13.54 -17.06 -12.00
CA ALA A 193 -14.08 -15.78 -12.48
C ALA A 193 -14.63 -15.90 -13.92
N GLU A 194 -13.94 -16.62 -14.82
CA GLU A 194 -14.40 -16.90 -16.18
C GLU A 194 -15.70 -17.71 -16.17
N ALA A 195 -15.80 -18.72 -15.30
CA ALA A 195 -17.00 -19.53 -15.16
C ALA A 195 -18.21 -18.74 -14.61
N ALA A 196 -17.94 -17.76 -13.74
CA ALA A 196 -18.98 -16.89 -13.19
C ALA A 196 -19.48 -15.83 -14.18
N HIS A 197 -18.69 -15.51 -15.20
CA HIS A 197 -19.02 -14.52 -16.23
C HIS A 197 -18.91 -15.16 -17.63
N PRO A 198 -19.71 -16.21 -17.93
CA PRO A 198 -19.73 -16.78 -19.27
C PRO A 198 -20.16 -15.67 -20.23
N GLN A 199 -19.36 -15.45 -21.27
CA GLN A 199 -19.55 -14.39 -22.25
C GLN A 199 -20.98 -14.39 -22.80
N GLY A 200 -21.67 -13.24 -22.65
CA GLY A 200 -22.85 -12.97 -23.46
C GLY A 200 -22.46 -12.69 -24.93
#